data_a8dd2ef388603f4364087795568cd68e
#
_entry.id   a8dd2ef388603f4364087795568cd68e
#
_cell.length_a   1.000
_cell.length_b   1.000
_cell.length_c   1.000
_cell.angle_alpha   90.00
_cell.angle_beta   90.00
_cell.angle_gamma   90.00
#
_symmetry.space_group_name_H-M   'P 1'
#
loop_
_entity.id
_entity.type
_entity.pdbx_description
1 polymer ?
#
loop_
_entity_poly.entity_id
_entity_poly.type
_entity_poly.pdbx_seq_one_letter_code
_entity_poly.pdbx_strand_id
1 'polypeptide(L)'
;VEKLRSLNYLIDETFARNWARSRAHSRGYGPNRIEQELRAKGIAPTLLREVVRELYTDMDEAEYAERLLAKRFKGQDLSEPKARTRAAAFLQRRGYSSKVIFDLLRYSIEED
;
A
#
# COMPACT_ATOMS: atom_id res chain seq x y z
N VAL A 1 26.71 -12.10 -21.38
CA VAL A 1 25.71 -12.60 -20.44
C VAL A 1 25.45 -11.63 -19.31
N GLU A 2 26.52 -11.07 -18.74
CA GLU A 2 26.38 -10.11 -17.66
C GLU A 2 25.71 -8.80 -18.10
N LYS A 3 26.00 -8.35 -19.31
CA LYS A 3 25.35 -7.16 -19.86
C LYS A 3 23.83 -7.34 -19.99
N LEU A 4 23.40 -8.54 -20.42
CA LEU A 4 21.98 -8.84 -20.54
C LEU A 4 21.30 -8.88 -19.18
N ARG A 5 21.96 -9.45 -18.19
CA ARG A 5 21.42 -9.48 -16.82
C ARG A 5 21.28 -8.09 -16.23
N SER A 6 22.30 -7.25 -16.44
CA SER A 6 22.28 -5.87 -15.95
C SER A 6 21.17 -5.08 -16.63
N LEU A 7 20.99 -5.26 -17.95
CA LEU A 7 19.96 -4.58 -18.69
C LEU A 7 18.57 -5.04 -18.23
N ASN A 8 18.37 -6.36 -18.06
CA ASN A 8 17.11 -6.89 -17.59
C ASN A 8 16.78 -6.38 -16.20
N TYR A 9 17.77 -6.29 -15.32
CA TYR A 9 17.56 -5.75 -13.98
C TYR A 9 17.12 -4.30 -14.03
N LEU A 10 17.74 -3.48 -14.88
CA LEU A 10 17.38 -2.07 -15.02
C LEU A 10 15.97 -1.91 -15.56
N ILE A 11 15.57 -2.75 -16.53
CA ILE A 11 14.21 -2.74 -17.06
C ILE A 11 13.21 -3.11 -15.98
N ASP A 12 13.50 -4.16 -15.20
CA ASP A 12 12.64 -4.60 -14.11
C ASP A 12 12.52 -3.53 -13.02
N GLU A 13 13.63 -2.88 -12.69
CA GLU A 13 13.62 -1.81 -11.69
C GLU A 13 12.77 -0.63 -12.13
N THR A 14 12.96 -0.18 -13.38
CA THR A 14 12.19 0.93 -13.93
C THR A 14 10.71 0.58 -13.97
N PHE A 15 10.37 -0.61 -14.44
CA PHE A 15 8.99 -1.09 -14.46
C PHE A 15 8.40 -1.12 -13.06
N ALA A 16 9.12 -1.71 -12.11
CA ALA A 16 8.61 -1.87 -10.75
C ALA A 16 8.35 -0.52 -10.08
N ARG A 17 9.26 0.44 -10.23
CA ARG A 17 9.10 1.77 -9.65
C ARG A 17 7.92 2.51 -10.25
N ASN A 18 7.78 2.46 -11.58
CA ASN A 18 6.66 3.11 -12.25
C ASN A 18 5.33 2.47 -11.89
N TRP A 19 5.30 1.14 -11.85
CA TRP A 19 4.09 0.40 -11.48
C TRP A 19 3.66 0.73 -10.05
N ALA A 20 4.61 0.67 -9.11
CA ALA A 20 4.32 0.92 -7.71
C ALA A 20 3.75 2.32 -7.49
N ARG A 21 4.40 3.32 -8.08
CA ARG A 21 3.96 4.71 -7.96
C ARG A 21 2.56 4.91 -8.55
N SER A 22 2.35 4.35 -9.73
CA SER A 22 1.06 4.47 -10.42
C SER A 22 -0.06 3.83 -9.60
N ARG A 23 0.16 2.64 -9.07
CA ARG A 23 -0.87 1.94 -8.29
C ARG A 23 -1.16 2.63 -6.96
N ALA A 24 -0.14 3.16 -6.32
CA ALA A 24 -0.33 3.90 -5.07
C ALA A 24 -1.15 5.16 -5.31
N HIS A 25 -0.85 5.92 -6.35
CA HIS A 25 -1.53 7.19 -6.63
C HIS A 25 -2.90 7.00 -7.28
N SER A 26 -2.99 6.14 -8.29
CA SER A 26 -4.23 6.00 -9.07
C SER A 26 -5.26 5.11 -8.41
N ARG A 27 -4.82 4.04 -7.77
CA ARG A 27 -5.72 3.04 -7.17
C ARG A 27 -5.77 3.11 -5.66
N GLY A 28 -4.87 3.85 -5.03
CA GLY A 28 -4.80 3.91 -3.58
C GLY A 28 -4.39 2.60 -2.95
N TYR A 29 -3.60 1.78 -3.66
CA TYR A 29 -3.13 0.51 -3.12
C TYR A 29 -2.04 0.73 -2.08
N GLY A 30 -2.05 -0.10 -1.04
CA GLY A 30 -1.02 -0.11 -0.03
C GLY A 30 0.13 -1.04 -0.39
N PRO A 31 1.16 -1.11 0.46
CA PRO A 31 2.39 -1.83 0.14
C PRO A 31 2.19 -3.32 -0.14
N ASN A 32 1.35 -4.01 0.62
CA ASN A 32 1.14 -5.44 0.44
C ASN A 32 0.52 -5.78 -0.91
N ARG A 33 -0.43 -4.97 -1.36
CA ARG A 33 -1.08 -5.19 -2.65
C ARG A 33 -0.11 -4.95 -3.80
N ILE A 34 0.70 -3.90 -3.70
CA ILE A 34 1.70 -3.58 -4.71
C ILE A 34 2.75 -4.68 -4.79
N GLU A 35 3.20 -5.19 -3.63
CA GLU A 35 4.14 -6.32 -3.63
C GLU A 35 3.57 -7.55 -4.32
N GLN A 36 2.30 -7.87 -4.06
CA GLN A 36 1.62 -9.00 -4.70
C GLN A 36 1.57 -8.82 -6.21
N GLU A 37 1.24 -7.62 -6.67
CA GLU A 37 1.18 -7.34 -8.10
C GLU A 37 2.54 -7.46 -8.77
N LEU A 38 3.57 -6.90 -8.15
CA LEU A 38 4.93 -6.99 -8.68
C LEU A 38 5.43 -8.43 -8.71
N ARG A 39 5.10 -9.20 -7.68
CA ARG A 39 5.45 -10.62 -7.64
C ARG A 39 4.77 -11.37 -8.79
N ALA A 40 3.51 -11.08 -9.04
CA ALA A 40 2.77 -11.68 -10.15
C ALA A 40 3.35 -11.30 -11.50
N LYS A 41 4.00 -10.14 -11.59
CA LYS A 41 4.68 -9.69 -12.82
C LYS A 41 6.09 -10.26 -12.98
N GLY A 42 6.52 -11.09 -12.03
CA GLY A 42 7.82 -11.74 -12.11
C GLY A 42 8.99 -10.94 -11.58
N ILE A 43 8.72 -9.86 -10.85
CA ILE A 43 9.78 -9.06 -10.24
C ILE A 43 10.38 -9.82 -9.06
N ALA A 44 11.72 -9.84 -8.99
CA ALA A 44 12.43 -10.56 -7.93
C ALA A 44 12.05 -10.03 -6.54
N PRO A 45 11.89 -10.92 -5.54
CA PRO A 45 11.45 -10.49 -4.20
C PRO A 45 12.31 -9.41 -3.57
N THR A 46 13.62 -9.47 -3.74
CA THR A 46 14.52 -8.45 -3.19
C THR A 46 14.26 -7.09 -3.80
N LEU A 47 14.06 -7.06 -5.12
CA LEU A 47 13.82 -5.82 -5.84
C LEU A 47 12.45 -5.24 -5.51
N LEU A 48 11.40 -6.07 -5.50
CA LEU A 48 10.06 -5.55 -5.22
C LEU A 48 9.95 -5.00 -3.80
N ARG A 49 10.60 -5.63 -2.83
CA ARG A 49 10.60 -5.13 -1.45
C ARG A 49 11.31 -3.81 -1.34
N GLU A 50 12.45 -3.68 -2.02
CA GLU A 50 13.20 -2.43 -2.04
C GLU A 50 12.39 -1.29 -2.63
N VAL A 51 11.75 -1.53 -3.77
CA VAL A 51 10.94 -0.54 -4.45
C VAL A 51 9.77 -0.08 -3.57
N VAL A 52 9.06 -1.02 -2.98
CA VAL A 52 7.90 -0.71 -2.14
C VAL A 52 8.34 0.02 -0.87
N ARG A 53 9.43 -0.45 -0.24
CA ARG A 53 9.96 0.20 0.95
C ARG A 53 10.33 1.65 0.68
N GLU A 54 11.02 1.92 -0.42
CA GLU A 54 11.41 3.28 -0.79
C GLU A 54 10.20 4.16 -1.07
N LEU A 55 9.20 3.62 -1.76
CA LEU A 55 7.99 4.36 -2.06
C LEU A 55 7.30 4.83 -0.79
N TYR A 56 7.17 3.94 0.19
CA TYR A 56 6.48 4.27 1.45
C TYR A 56 7.40 4.86 2.51
N THR A 57 8.64 5.13 2.17
CA THR A 57 9.53 6.00 2.94
C THR A 57 9.26 7.46 2.56
N ASP A 58 9.12 7.71 1.26
CA ASP A 58 8.80 9.05 0.75
C ASP A 58 7.33 9.41 0.99
N MET A 59 6.46 8.40 0.93
CA MET A 59 5.02 8.55 1.16
C MET A 59 4.66 7.94 2.50
N ASP A 60 3.94 8.67 3.33
CA ASP A 60 3.47 8.12 4.61
C ASP A 60 2.30 7.19 4.36
N GLU A 61 2.51 5.90 4.60
CA GLU A 61 1.47 4.87 4.40
C GLU A 61 0.21 5.19 5.20
N ALA A 62 0.38 5.60 6.46
CA ALA A 62 -0.75 5.94 7.33
C ALA A 62 -1.54 7.12 6.80
N GLU A 63 -0.84 8.12 6.28
CA GLU A 63 -1.49 9.30 5.71
C GLU A 63 -2.34 8.94 4.49
N TYR A 64 -1.81 8.10 3.61
CA TYR A 64 -2.57 7.64 2.45
C TYR A 64 -3.79 6.82 2.85
N ALA A 65 -3.62 5.93 3.82
CA ALA A 65 -4.74 5.13 4.34
C ALA A 65 -5.82 6.03 4.95
N GLU A 66 -5.40 7.03 5.72
CA GLU A 66 -6.32 7.97 6.35
C GLU A 66 -7.11 8.75 5.33
N ARG A 67 -6.46 9.23 4.26
CA ARG A 67 -7.14 9.94 3.17
C ARG A 67 -8.18 9.06 2.48
N LEU A 68 -7.84 7.80 2.25
CA LEU A 68 -8.77 6.86 1.65
C LEU A 68 -9.98 6.61 2.54
N LEU A 69 -9.76 6.47 3.84
CA LEU A 69 -10.85 6.30 4.78
C LEU A 69 -11.75 7.52 4.80
N ALA A 70 -11.16 8.71 4.84
CA ALA A 70 -11.93 9.95 4.85
C ALA A 70 -12.80 10.07 3.61
N LYS A 71 -12.29 9.65 2.48
CA LYS A 71 -13.04 9.71 1.21
C LYS A 71 -14.11 8.64 1.11
N ARG A 72 -13.75 7.39 1.44
CA ARG A 72 -14.64 6.24 1.26
C ARG A 72 -15.74 6.16 2.32
N PHE A 73 -15.42 6.58 3.53
CA PHE A 73 -16.35 6.50 4.67
C PHE A 73 -16.79 7.88 5.15
N LYS A 74 -16.87 8.81 4.23
CA LYS A 74 -17.31 10.17 4.53
C LYS A 74 -18.72 10.13 5.16
N GLY A 75 -18.86 10.82 6.29
CA GLY A 75 -20.13 10.89 7.00
C GLY A 75 -20.43 9.70 7.87
N GLN A 76 -19.56 8.70 7.93
CA GLN A 76 -19.74 7.53 8.79
C GLN A 76 -18.89 7.67 10.05
N ASP A 77 -19.45 7.18 11.15
CA ASP A 77 -18.75 7.18 12.43
C ASP A 77 -17.91 5.91 12.56
N LEU A 78 -16.59 6.05 12.43
CA LEU A 78 -15.68 4.92 12.49
C LEU A 78 -15.45 4.41 13.90
N SER A 79 -16.02 5.05 14.94
CA SER A 79 -16.01 4.52 16.28
C SER A 79 -17.03 3.39 16.44
N GLU A 80 -18.02 3.32 15.56
CA GLU A 80 -18.99 2.23 15.57
C GLU A 80 -18.33 0.92 15.15
N PRO A 81 -18.56 -0.19 15.87
CA PRO A 81 -17.90 -1.46 15.56
C PRO A 81 -18.10 -1.95 14.13
N LYS A 82 -19.33 -1.83 13.61
CA LYS A 82 -19.63 -2.29 12.25
C LYS A 82 -18.90 -1.47 11.19
N ALA A 83 -18.91 -0.14 11.34
CA ALA A 83 -18.22 0.75 10.42
C ALA A 83 -16.71 0.52 10.48
N ARG A 84 -16.18 0.34 11.68
CA ARG A 84 -14.76 0.08 11.88
C ARG A 84 -14.33 -1.23 11.23
N THR A 85 -15.15 -2.28 11.37
CA THR A 85 -14.85 -3.56 10.73
C THR A 85 -14.82 -3.44 9.21
N ARG A 86 -15.77 -2.70 8.63
CA ARG A 86 -15.79 -2.46 7.18
C ARG A 86 -14.58 -1.66 6.73
N ALA A 87 -14.18 -0.66 7.52
CA ALA A 87 -13.02 0.16 7.21
C ALA A 87 -11.75 -0.68 7.24
N ALA A 88 -11.60 -1.54 8.26
CA ALA A 88 -10.44 -2.43 8.34
C ALA A 88 -10.36 -3.36 7.15
N ALA A 89 -11.48 -3.97 6.79
CA ALA A 89 -11.54 -4.86 5.63
C ALA A 89 -11.22 -4.13 4.33
N PHE A 90 -11.70 -2.91 4.19
CA PHE A 90 -11.41 -2.08 3.01
C PHE A 90 -9.92 -1.82 2.87
N LEU A 91 -9.27 -1.38 3.96
CA LEU A 91 -7.82 -1.12 3.93
C LEU A 91 -7.02 -2.39 3.69
N GLN A 92 -7.45 -3.51 4.28
CA GLN A 92 -6.78 -4.78 4.09
C GLN A 92 -6.83 -5.21 2.62
N ARG A 93 -7.98 -5.08 1.97
CA ARG A 93 -8.13 -5.41 0.55
C ARG A 93 -7.29 -4.50 -0.33
N ARG A 94 -7.11 -3.25 0.07
CA ARG A 94 -6.25 -2.31 -0.66
C ARG A 94 -4.77 -2.57 -0.43
N GLY A 95 -4.43 -3.42 0.54
CA GLY A 95 -3.06 -3.86 0.76
C GLY A 95 -2.29 -3.08 1.81
N TYR A 96 -2.98 -2.36 2.69
CA TYR A 96 -2.31 -1.65 3.77
C TYR A 96 -1.88 -2.61 4.86
N SER A 97 -0.81 -2.26 5.58
CA SER A 97 -0.26 -3.13 6.61
C SER A 97 -1.19 -3.22 7.82
N SER A 98 -1.14 -4.35 8.51
CA SER A 98 -1.94 -4.58 9.71
C SER A 98 -1.65 -3.53 10.78
N LYS A 99 -0.39 -3.12 10.90
CA LYS A 99 0.00 -2.10 11.85
C LYS A 99 -0.69 -0.77 11.59
N VAL A 100 -0.70 -0.32 10.33
CA VAL A 100 -1.33 0.93 9.96
C VAL A 100 -2.83 0.86 10.18
N ILE A 101 -3.46 -0.25 9.80
CA ILE A 101 -4.90 -0.44 9.99
C ILE A 101 -5.23 -0.36 11.48
N PHE A 102 -4.49 -1.09 12.30
CA PHE A 102 -4.71 -1.12 13.74
C PHE A 102 -4.52 0.26 14.37
N ASP A 103 -3.43 0.93 14.01
CA ASP A 103 -3.12 2.24 14.57
C ASP A 103 -4.20 3.28 14.25
N LEU A 104 -4.67 3.29 13.00
CA LEU A 104 -5.68 4.26 12.58
C LEU A 104 -7.03 4.01 13.24
N LEU A 105 -7.47 2.76 13.27
CA LEU A 105 -8.81 2.43 13.77
C LEU A 105 -8.87 2.34 15.28
N ARG A 106 -7.80 1.87 15.92
CA ARG A 106 -7.70 1.88 17.37
C ARG A 106 -7.66 3.30 17.91
N TYR A 107 -6.91 4.17 17.24
CA TYR A 107 -6.81 5.57 17.64
C TYR A 107 -8.17 6.23 17.64
N SER A 108 -9.00 5.94 16.63
CA SER A 108 -10.35 6.48 16.55
C SER A 108 -11.22 6.04 17.74
N ILE A 109 -10.98 4.84 18.27
CA ILE A 109 -11.71 4.33 19.43
C ILE A 109 -11.29 5.07 20.71
N GLU A 110 -9.99 5.30 20.87
CA GLU A 110 -9.43 5.90 22.07
C GLU A 110 -9.81 7.37 22.24
N GLU A 111 -10.16 8.05 21.17
CA GLU A 111 -10.59 9.44 21.21
C GLU A 111 -12.00 9.61 21.76
N ASP A 112 -12.76 8.55 21.78
CA ASP A 112 -14.12 8.56 22.31
C ASP A 112 -14.12 8.35 23.84
#